data_619dc3a795980fe70d4020270a3e448e
#
_entry.id   619dc3a795980fe70d4020270a3e448e
#
_cell.length_a   1.000
_cell.length_b   1.000
_cell.length_c   1.000
_cell.angle_alpha   90.00
_cell.angle_beta   90.00
_cell.angle_gamma   90.00
#
_symmetry.space_group_name_H-M   'P 1'
#
loop_
_entity.id
_entity.type
_entity.pdbx_description
1 polymer ?
#
loop_
_entity_poly.entity_id
_entity_poly.type
_entity_poly.pdbx_seq_one_letter_code
_entity_poly.pdbx_strand_id
1 'polypeptide(L)'
;MSDRGPAAVPRGASFNGAARVARNVSPRPLRRRSLVAALVAYVLVGAFIGLATWKLTETAVETVQAPVAVEPSRDEPKVAAVDPPAPAPRGPHQDGALLSLLERQPPASGFVGLFVRNLTTGAEATINPKRVFPAASLYKVPIMVETVRQIRLGRISADQQVVVQRAHKVPGSGVLQSRIGDSVPVREVLRLLISESDNVAAMMLIDLTGLNNVNLTMRGLGLESTKLLDYRAPGANDGVGPYATSPADMGLLLDTIGTGRLVDQEASDEALRLLGQKQASDLLGETLPFNVKVAHKWGEIPGARHEAGIVFTPKFNYVVVIMTEHVDPAVSPGYIRDLSKAIYTFFDQPS
;
A
#
# COMPACT_ATOMS: atom_id res chain seq x y z
N MET A 1 -24.26 62.98 -30.48
CA MET A 1 -23.24 63.89 -29.99
C MET A 1 -22.40 63.13 -28.99
N SER A 2 -21.27 62.88 -29.17
CA SER A 2 -19.97 62.96 -29.83
C SER A 2 -19.23 61.67 -29.48
N ASP A 3 -18.92 60.83 -30.38
CA ASP A 3 -17.78 60.73 -31.28
C ASP A 3 -16.42 60.99 -30.59
N ARG A 4 -15.61 59.93 -30.41
CA ARG A 4 -14.14 59.89 -30.51
C ARG A 4 -13.65 58.46 -30.74
N GLY A 5 -13.09 58.31 -31.94
CA GLY A 5 -12.52 57.11 -32.45
C GLY A 5 -11.13 56.73 -31.90
N PRO A 6 -10.48 55.71 -32.47
CA PRO A 6 -9.40 54.97 -31.85
C PRO A 6 -8.00 55.57 -32.07
N ALA A 7 -7.14 55.45 -31.07
CA ALA A 7 -5.74 55.89 -31.11
C ALA A 7 -4.83 54.76 -31.62
N ALA A 8 -3.91 55.16 -32.47
CA ALA A 8 -2.98 54.35 -33.27
C ALA A 8 -1.84 53.72 -32.44
N VAL A 9 -1.39 52.57 -32.94
CA VAL A 9 -0.18 51.83 -32.56
C VAL A 9 1.04 52.42 -33.27
N PRO A 10 2.19 52.66 -32.63
CA PRO A 10 3.46 52.91 -33.33
C PRO A 10 4.19 51.60 -33.61
N ARG A 11 4.59 51.47 -34.89
CA ARG A 11 5.54 50.47 -35.40
C ARG A 11 6.98 50.94 -35.13
N GLY A 12 7.87 49.97 -34.79
CA GLY A 12 9.23 49.99 -35.29
C GLY A 12 10.32 50.17 -34.25
N ALA A 13 11.04 49.09 -33.92
CA ALA A 13 12.48 49.11 -33.74
C ALA A 13 13.06 47.73 -34.06
N SER A 14 13.77 47.67 -35.18
CA SER A 14 14.63 46.56 -35.56
C SER A 14 15.91 46.56 -34.67
N PHE A 15 16.28 45.41 -34.14
CA PHE A 15 17.64 45.21 -33.65
C PHE A 15 18.30 44.03 -34.39
N ASN A 16 19.31 44.42 -35.15
CA ASN A 16 20.26 43.53 -35.82
C ASN A 16 21.29 42.99 -34.82
N GLY A 17 21.64 41.72 -34.96
CA GLY A 17 23.04 41.30 -34.88
C GLY A 17 23.51 40.70 -33.54
N ALA A 18 23.70 39.41 -33.55
CA ALA A 18 25.00 38.78 -33.25
C ALA A 18 24.87 37.24 -33.34
N ALA A 19 25.35 36.71 -34.46
CA ALA A 19 25.62 35.28 -34.60
C ALA A 19 26.74 34.86 -33.68
N ARG A 20 26.45 34.03 -32.66
CA ARG A 20 27.50 33.33 -31.90
C ARG A 20 27.80 32.00 -32.57
N VAL A 21 29.05 31.91 -33.05
CA VAL A 21 29.72 30.74 -33.58
C VAL A 21 29.72 29.63 -32.55
N ALA A 22 28.97 28.55 -32.80
CA ALA A 22 29.06 27.30 -32.05
C ALA A 22 30.36 26.61 -32.45
N ARG A 23 31.32 26.49 -31.53
CA ARG A 23 32.51 25.66 -31.71
C ARG A 23 32.11 24.19 -31.57
N ASN A 24 32.19 23.46 -32.66
CA ASN A 24 32.15 22.02 -32.73
C ASN A 24 33.30 21.42 -31.95
N VAL A 25 33.05 20.82 -30.79
CA VAL A 25 33.98 19.98 -30.06
C VAL A 25 33.70 18.53 -30.46
N SER A 26 34.48 17.96 -31.34
CA SER A 26 34.43 16.55 -31.68
C SER A 26 34.95 15.70 -30.50
N PRO A 27 34.26 14.59 -30.15
CA PRO A 27 34.75 13.70 -29.11
C PRO A 27 35.99 12.94 -29.58
N ARG A 28 37.05 12.98 -28.78
CA ARG A 28 38.29 12.21 -29.01
C ARG A 28 37.99 10.72 -28.81
N PRO A 29 38.46 9.82 -29.70
CA PRO A 29 38.27 8.39 -29.54
C PRO A 29 39.09 7.87 -28.34
N LEU A 30 38.44 7.18 -27.40
CA LEU A 30 39.09 6.46 -26.30
C LEU A 30 39.99 5.36 -26.87
N ARG A 31 41.29 5.40 -26.50
CA ARG A 31 42.29 4.43 -26.97
C ARG A 31 41.88 3.01 -26.53
N ARG A 32 41.76 2.06 -27.46
CA ARG A 32 41.48 0.63 -27.26
C ARG A 32 42.31 -0.07 -26.18
N ARG A 33 43.50 0.48 -25.84
CA ARG A 33 44.41 -0.06 -24.80
C ARG A 33 43.84 0.05 -23.36
N SER A 34 42.95 0.99 -23.09
CA SER A 34 42.38 1.18 -21.74
C SER A 34 41.25 0.17 -21.41
N LEU A 35 40.54 -0.30 -22.41
CA LEU A 35 39.46 -1.29 -22.22
C LEU A 35 39.98 -2.71 -21.94
N VAL A 36 41.11 -3.09 -22.58
CA VAL A 36 41.72 -4.39 -22.36
C VAL A 36 42.34 -4.48 -20.95
N ALA A 37 42.97 -3.37 -20.47
CA ALA A 37 43.54 -3.34 -19.12
C ALA A 37 42.46 -3.43 -18.02
N ALA A 38 41.27 -2.80 -18.24
CA ALA A 38 40.14 -2.90 -17.31
C ALA A 38 39.53 -4.31 -17.27
N LEU A 39 39.44 -5.00 -18.43
CA LEU A 39 38.89 -6.36 -18.52
C LEU A 39 39.84 -7.37 -17.83
N VAL A 40 41.17 -7.25 -17.99
CA VAL A 40 42.13 -8.12 -17.34
C VAL A 40 42.11 -7.94 -15.82
N ALA A 41 41.98 -6.69 -15.33
CA ALA A 41 41.86 -6.43 -13.89
C ALA A 41 40.58 -7.06 -13.29
N TYR A 42 39.45 -7.04 -14.02
CA TYR A 42 38.19 -7.62 -13.55
C TYR A 42 38.25 -9.15 -13.46
N VAL A 43 38.92 -9.81 -14.43
CA VAL A 43 39.10 -11.28 -14.43
C VAL A 43 40.06 -11.73 -13.30
N LEU A 44 41.10 -10.95 -13.00
CA LEU A 44 42.02 -11.29 -11.90
C LEU A 44 41.39 -11.12 -10.51
N VAL A 45 40.54 -10.11 -10.32
CA VAL A 45 39.79 -9.94 -9.06
C VAL A 45 38.75 -11.05 -8.88
N GLY A 46 38.08 -11.46 -9.94
CA GLY A 46 37.12 -12.58 -9.90
C GLY A 46 37.75 -13.92 -9.55
N ALA A 47 38.96 -14.18 -10.09
CA ALA A 47 39.71 -15.40 -9.79
C ALA A 47 40.24 -15.43 -8.34
N PHE A 48 40.62 -14.27 -7.79
CA PHE A 48 41.10 -14.16 -6.40
C PHE A 48 39.98 -14.37 -5.38
N ILE A 49 38.77 -13.90 -5.66
CA ILE A 49 37.58 -14.12 -4.81
C ILE A 49 37.17 -15.59 -4.85
N GLY A 50 37.20 -16.25 -6.03
CA GLY A 50 36.89 -17.67 -6.19
C GLY A 50 37.85 -18.61 -5.45
N LEU A 51 39.14 -18.30 -5.41
CA LEU A 51 40.15 -19.07 -4.67
C LEU A 51 40.06 -18.86 -3.14
N ALA A 52 39.68 -17.68 -2.70
CA ALA A 52 39.51 -17.40 -1.26
C ALA A 52 38.28 -18.10 -0.66
N THR A 53 37.18 -18.23 -1.44
CA THR A 53 35.99 -18.98 -1.01
C THR A 53 36.20 -20.48 -0.99
N TRP A 54 36.99 -21.04 -1.92
CA TRP A 54 37.32 -22.47 -1.91
C TRP A 54 38.15 -22.87 -0.66
N LYS A 55 39.18 -22.10 -0.30
CA LYS A 55 40.00 -22.42 0.90
C LYS A 55 39.22 -22.33 2.21
N LEU A 56 38.14 -21.55 2.30
CA LEU A 56 37.31 -21.44 3.49
C LEU A 56 36.32 -22.61 3.67
N THR A 57 36.06 -23.39 2.61
CA THR A 57 35.19 -24.56 2.67
C THR A 57 35.89 -25.87 2.99
N GLU A 58 37.24 -25.93 2.92
CA GLU A 58 38.00 -27.16 3.22
C GLU A 58 38.37 -27.37 4.69
N THR A 59 38.17 -26.40 5.59
CA THR A 59 38.58 -26.50 7.00
C THR A 59 37.45 -26.77 8.00
N ALA A 60 36.25 -27.14 7.57
CA ALA A 60 35.14 -27.47 8.45
C ALA A 60 34.62 -28.90 8.23
N VAL A 61 35.50 -29.91 8.38
CA VAL A 61 35.07 -31.28 8.63
C VAL A 61 35.47 -31.62 10.06
N GLU A 62 34.61 -31.22 10.99
CA GLU A 62 34.69 -31.68 12.39
C GLU A 62 34.06 -33.07 12.50
N THR A 63 34.84 -34.01 13.01
CA THR A 63 34.47 -35.40 13.32
C THR A 63 33.27 -35.45 14.25
N VAL A 64 32.10 -35.88 13.75
CA VAL A 64 30.94 -36.20 14.60
C VAL A 64 31.21 -37.48 15.34
N GLN A 65 31.39 -37.41 16.65
CA GLN A 65 31.41 -38.55 17.56
C GLN A 65 30.03 -39.21 17.59
N ALA A 66 29.97 -40.53 17.51
CA ALA A 66 28.74 -41.32 17.61
C ALA A 66 28.04 -41.12 18.97
N PRO A 67 26.71 -41.08 18.99
CA PRO A 67 25.97 -40.86 20.22
C PRO A 67 26.10 -42.08 21.18
N VAL A 68 26.43 -41.81 22.42
CA VAL A 68 26.38 -42.76 23.54
C VAL A 68 24.93 -43.17 23.79
N ALA A 69 24.64 -44.46 23.78
CA ALA A 69 23.32 -45.00 24.13
C ALA A 69 22.97 -44.66 25.58
N VAL A 70 21.94 -43.88 25.80
CA VAL A 70 21.32 -43.59 27.09
C VAL A 70 20.15 -44.58 27.27
N GLU A 71 20.20 -45.39 28.31
CA GLU A 71 19.09 -46.26 28.71
C GLU A 71 17.85 -45.43 29.07
N PRO A 72 16.61 -45.86 28.73
CA PRO A 72 15.42 -45.09 29.00
C PRO A 72 15.06 -45.15 30.50
N SER A 73 15.05 -43.99 31.15
CA SER A 73 14.48 -43.78 32.47
C SER A 73 12.95 -43.92 32.41
N ARG A 74 12.42 -44.77 33.29
CA ARG A 74 10.98 -45.09 33.39
C ARG A 74 10.20 -44.07 34.24
N ASP A 75 10.27 -42.80 33.91
CA ASP A 75 9.33 -41.80 34.44
C ASP A 75 8.78 -40.98 33.25
N GLU A 76 7.71 -41.51 32.66
CA GLU A 76 6.92 -40.74 31.65
C GLU A 76 6.14 -39.65 32.43
N PRO A 77 6.40 -38.35 32.16
CA PRO A 77 5.47 -37.32 32.60
C PRO A 77 4.19 -37.49 31.76
N LYS A 78 3.06 -37.59 32.44
CA LYS A 78 1.71 -37.57 31.87
C LYS A 78 1.60 -36.32 30.99
N VAL A 79 1.74 -36.50 29.69
CA VAL A 79 1.53 -35.44 28.69
C VAL A 79 0.04 -35.06 28.79
N ALA A 80 -0.23 -33.85 29.27
CA ALA A 80 -1.56 -33.26 29.17
C ALA A 80 -1.99 -33.30 27.70
N ALA A 81 -3.21 -33.73 27.43
CA ALA A 81 -3.77 -33.75 26.11
C ALA A 81 -3.62 -32.36 25.50
N VAL A 82 -2.74 -32.26 24.50
CA VAL A 82 -2.64 -31.05 23.68
C VAL A 82 -3.91 -31.02 22.83
N ASP A 83 -4.71 -30.00 22.97
CA ASP A 83 -5.86 -29.79 22.08
C ASP A 83 -5.40 -29.94 20.63
N PRO A 84 -6.19 -30.61 19.78
CA PRO A 84 -5.83 -30.80 18.38
C PRO A 84 -5.52 -29.41 17.76
N PRO A 85 -4.46 -29.29 16.96
CA PRO A 85 -4.13 -28.03 16.32
C PRO A 85 -5.35 -27.53 15.54
N ALA A 86 -5.65 -26.23 15.68
CA ALA A 86 -6.72 -25.60 14.92
C ALA A 86 -6.59 -25.98 13.43
N PRO A 87 -7.70 -26.33 12.77
CA PRO A 87 -7.67 -26.74 11.36
C PRO A 87 -6.97 -25.66 10.54
N ALA A 88 -6.08 -26.06 9.65
CA ALA A 88 -5.39 -25.15 8.74
C ALA A 88 -6.40 -24.26 8.00
N PRO A 89 -6.11 -22.97 7.80
CA PRO A 89 -7.02 -22.07 7.09
C PRO A 89 -7.43 -22.67 5.75
N ARG A 90 -8.72 -22.81 5.51
CA ARG A 90 -9.24 -23.25 4.22
C ARG A 90 -8.99 -22.14 3.21
N GLY A 91 -8.65 -22.49 1.97
CA GLY A 91 -8.55 -21.53 0.88
C GLY A 91 -9.88 -20.75 0.67
N PRO A 92 -9.84 -19.59 -0.03
CA PRO A 92 -11.04 -18.81 -0.32
C PRO A 92 -12.11 -19.66 -1.00
N HIS A 93 -13.35 -19.58 -0.53
CA HIS A 93 -14.51 -20.25 -1.12
C HIS A 93 -15.74 -19.37 -0.97
N GLN A 94 -16.62 -19.42 -1.98
CA GLN A 94 -17.87 -18.64 -1.98
C GLN A 94 -18.80 -19.12 -0.87
N ASP A 95 -19.32 -18.16 -0.09
CA ASP A 95 -20.35 -18.38 0.92
C ASP A 95 -21.68 -17.80 0.43
N GLY A 96 -22.62 -18.69 0.10
CA GLY A 96 -23.92 -18.30 -0.46
C GLY A 96 -24.81 -17.55 0.54
N ALA A 97 -24.71 -17.85 1.84
CA ALA A 97 -25.49 -17.16 2.86
C ALA A 97 -24.97 -15.74 3.08
N LEU A 98 -23.65 -15.57 3.12
CA LEU A 98 -23.01 -14.25 3.17
C LEU A 98 -23.32 -13.44 1.90
N LEU A 99 -23.24 -14.06 0.73
CA LEU A 99 -23.63 -13.39 -0.53
C LEU A 99 -25.07 -12.90 -0.49
N SER A 100 -26.01 -13.76 -0.07
CA SER A 100 -27.41 -13.40 0.06
C SER A 100 -27.65 -12.27 1.08
N LEU A 101 -26.81 -12.16 2.13
CA LEU A 101 -26.83 -11.03 3.05
C LEU A 101 -26.45 -9.74 2.33
N LEU A 102 -25.34 -9.75 1.57
CA LEU A 102 -24.83 -8.57 0.87
C LEU A 102 -25.83 -8.09 -0.21
N GLU A 103 -26.46 -9.00 -0.93
CA GLU A 103 -27.44 -8.69 -1.99
C GLU A 103 -28.74 -8.06 -1.47
N ARG A 104 -29.11 -8.32 -0.22
CA ARG A 104 -30.36 -7.77 0.38
C ARG A 104 -30.28 -6.32 0.80
N GLN A 105 -29.11 -5.70 0.75
CA GLN A 105 -28.88 -4.33 1.22
C GLN A 105 -28.26 -3.42 0.13
N PRO A 106 -28.88 -3.30 -1.07
CA PRO A 106 -28.37 -2.35 -2.05
C PRO A 106 -28.69 -0.92 -1.61
N PRO A 107 -27.84 0.07 -1.88
CA PRO A 107 -28.22 1.46 -1.75
C PRO A 107 -29.28 1.81 -2.79
N ALA A 108 -30.09 2.82 -2.50
CA ALA A 108 -31.17 3.26 -3.38
C ALA A 108 -30.68 3.85 -4.73
N SER A 109 -29.40 4.21 -4.84
CA SER A 109 -28.79 4.81 -6.05
C SER A 109 -27.29 4.56 -6.07
N GLY A 110 -26.69 4.76 -7.24
CA GLY A 110 -25.25 4.68 -7.44
C GLY A 110 -24.71 3.25 -7.61
N PHE A 111 -23.43 3.09 -7.41
CA PHE A 111 -22.72 1.83 -7.56
C PHE A 111 -22.09 1.42 -6.22
N VAL A 112 -22.11 0.13 -5.96
CA VAL A 112 -21.47 -0.47 -4.80
C VAL A 112 -20.56 -1.60 -5.26
N GLY A 113 -19.39 -1.68 -4.63
CA GLY A 113 -18.47 -2.79 -4.74
C GLY A 113 -18.12 -3.29 -3.35
N LEU A 114 -18.26 -4.61 -3.14
CA LEU A 114 -18.05 -5.25 -1.84
C LEU A 114 -17.09 -6.42 -1.98
N PHE A 115 -16.26 -6.58 -0.94
CA PHE A 115 -15.45 -7.77 -0.74
C PHE A 115 -15.45 -8.07 0.76
N VAL A 116 -15.84 -9.29 1.12
CA VAL A 116 -15.82 -9.77 2.50
C VAL A 116 -15.20 -11.16 2.51
N ARG A 117 -14.19 -11.37 3.37
CA ARG A 117 -13.53 -12.67 3.54
C ARG A 117 -13.20 -12.94 4.99
N ASN A 118 -13.67 -14.06 5.50
CA ASN A 118 -13.24 -14.58 6.80
C ASN A 118 -11.82 -15.15 6.67
N LEU A 119 -10.87 -14.61 7.44
CA LEU A 119 -9.45 -15.01 7.36
C LEU A 119 -9.18 -16.37 8.01
N THR A 120 -10.09 -16.84 8.87
CA THR A 120 -9.95 -18.15 9.53
C THR A 120 -10.52 -19.27 8.68
N THR A 121 -11.74 -19.07 8.12
CA THR A 121 -12.44 -20.14 7.38
C THR A 121 -12.22 -20.05 5.87
N GLY A 122 -11.86 -18.88 5.34
CA GLY A 122 -11.79 -18.61 3.89
C GLY A 122 -13.17 -18.35 3.25
N ALA A 123 -14.27 -18.31 4.01
CA ALA A 123 -15.58 -17.95 3.50
C ALA A 123 -15.56 -16.53 2.93
N GLU A 124 -16.03 -16.38 1.68
CA GLU A 124 -15.97 -15.13 0.92
C GLU A 124 -17.29 -14.81 0.26
N ALA A 125 -17.64 -13.54 0.19
CA ALA A 125 -18.70 -13.05 -0.70
C ALA A 125 -18.31 -11.69 -1.28
N THR A 126 -18.72 -11.45 -2.52
CA THR A 126 -18.35 -10.23 -3.25
C THR A 126 -19.50 -9.70 -4.09
N ILE A 127 -19.60 -8.37 -4.20
CA ILE A 127 -20.48 -7.67 -5.15
C ILE A 127 -19.61 -6.75 -6.00
N ASN A 128 -19.72 -6.84 -7.32
CA ASN A 128 -18.92 -6.06 -8.26
C ASN A 128 -17.42 -6.02 -7.93
N PRO A 129 -16.77 -7.17 -7.62
CA PRO A 129 -15.41 -7.19 -7.06
C PRO A 129 -14.35 -6.59 -7.98
N LYS A 130 -14.53 -6.67 -9.30
CA LYS A 130 -13.60 -6.16 -10.31
C LYS A 130 -13.96 -4.78 -10.86
N ARG A 131 -15.07 -4.17 -10.40
CA ARG A 131 -15.40 -2.81 -10.77
C ARG A 131 -14.31 -1.87 -10.27
N VAL A 132 -13.80 -1.05 -11.17
CA VAL A 132 -12.81 -0.01 -10.85
C VAL A 132 -13.55 1.21 -10.29
N PHE A 133 -13.08 1.70 -9.16
CA PHE A 133 -13.57 2.90 -8.48
C PHE A 133 -12.43 3.93 -8.39
N PRO A 134 -12.76 5.25 -8.36
CA PRO A 134 -11.83 6.24 -7.85
C PRO A 134 -11.39 5.83 -6.44
N ALA A 135 -10.08 5.68 -6.22
CA ALA A 135 -9.61 5.11 -4.94
C ALA A 135 -9.88 6.02 -3.73
N ALA A 136 -10.17 7.30 -3.93
CA ALA A 136 -10.20 8.29 -2.87
C ALA A 136 -8.96 8.09 -1.98
N SER A 137 -9.03 8.26 -0.65
CA SER A 137 -7.86 8.07 0.21
C SER A 137 -7.44 6.61 0.43
N LEU A 138 -8.09 5.62 -0.17
CA LEU A 138 -7.63 4.23 -0.13
C LEU A 138 -6.29 4.04 -0.85
N TYR A 139 -5.93 4.91 -1.81
CA TYR A 139 -4.62 4.89 -2.49
C TYR A 139 -3.43 4.99 -1.52
N LYS A 140 -3.66 5.46 -0.31
CA LYS A 140 -2.63 5.58 0.73
C LYS A 140 -2.21 4.24 1.32
N VAL A 141 -3.06 3.21 1.23
CA VAL A 141 -2.71 1.85 1.66
C VAL A 141 -1.60 1.26 0.78
N PRO A 142 -1.65 1.28 -0.56
CA PRO A 142 -0.51 0.94 -1.42
C PRO A 142 0.79 1.68 -1.10
N ILE A 143 0.73 2.99 -0.83
CA ILE A 143 1.90 3.79 -0.49
C ILE A 143 2.48 3.34 0.86
N MET A 144 1.64 3.13 1.87
CA MET A 144 2.03 2.60 3.17
C MET A 144 2.73 1.25 3.01
N VAL A 145 2.12 0.32 2.27
CA VAL A 145 2.64 -1.02 2.03
C VAL A 145 4.02 -0.98 1.38
N GLU A 146 4.22 -0.18 0.33
CA GLU A 146 5.53 -0.05 -0.33
C GLU A 146 6.56 0.59 0.60
N THR A 147 6.17 1.58 1.40
CA THR A 147 7.09 2.22 2.35
C THR A 147 7.52 1.24 3.44
N VAL A 148 6.58 0.50 4.04
CA VAL A 148 6.86 -0.55 5.04
C VAL A 148 7.76 -1.63 4.43
N ARG A 149 7.48 -2.06 3.19
CA ARG A 149 8.31 -3.02 2.47
C ARG A 149 9.76 -2.52 2.30
N GLN A 150 9.95 -1.28 1.88
CA GLN A 150 11.30 -0.71 1.72
C GLN A 150 12.03 -0.54 3.05
N ILE A 151 11.32 -0.19 4.12
CA ILE A 151 11.88 -0.16 5.48
C ILE A 151 12.32 -1.56 5.89
N ARG A 152 11.47 -2.58 5.71
CA ARG A 152 11.76 -3.96 6.08
C ARG A 152 12.96 -4.53 5.32
N LEU A 153 13.14 -4.13 4.06
CA LEU A 153 14.29 -4.50 3.22
C LEU A 153 15.55 -3.64 3.49
N GLY A 154 15.53 -2.76 4.48
CA GLY A 154 16.67 -1.89 4.83
C GLY A 154 17.02 -0.82 3.78
N ARG A 155 16.11 -0.53 2.83
CA ARG A 155 16.32 0.48 1.78
C ARG A 155 16.02 1.89 2.28
N ILE A 156 15.13 2.03 3.25
CA ILE A 156 14.72 3.25 3.91
C ILE A 156 14.81 3.01 5.41
N SER A 157 15.31 3.99 6.17
CA SER A 157 15.22 3.95 7.63
C SER A 157 13.92 4.64 8.09
N ALA A 158 13.20 4.02 9.04
CA ALA A 158 12.03 4.64 9.66
C ALA A 158 12.37 5.95 10.39
N ASP A 159 13.61 6.10 10.84
CA ASP A 159 14.12 7.31 11.52
C ASP A 159 14.73 8.34 10.56
N GLN A 160 14.85 7.98 9.27
CA GLN A 160 15.35 8.89 8.26
C GLN A 160 14.50 10.17 8.24
N GLN A 161 15.17 11.31 8.30
CA GLN A 161 14.54 12.61 8.23
C GLN A 161 14.23 12.97 6.78
N VAL A 162 13.00 13.42 6.52
CA VAL A 162 12.56 13.91 5.22
C VAL A 162 11.97 15.30 5.37
N VAL A 163 12.35 16.20 4.46
CA VAL A 163 11.92 17.61 4.51
C VAL A 163 10.57 17.78 3.82
N VAL A 164 9.63 18.43 4.47
CA VAL A 164 8.35 18.83 3.87
C VAL A 164 8.61 19.94 2.85
N GLN A 165 8.66 19.60 1.57
CA GLN A 165 8.97 20.55 0.49
C GLN A 165 7.69 21.23 -0.02
N ARG A 166 7.84 22.42 -0.57
CA ARG A 166 6.73 23.13 -1.24
C ARG A 166 6.13 22.33 -2.39
N ALA A 167 6.95 21.52 -3.07
CA ALA A 167 6.53 20.63 -4.17
C ALA A 167 5.56 19.52 -3.72
N HIS A 168 5.59 19.12 -2.44
CA HIS A 168 4.66 18.14 -1.90
C HIS A 168 3.26 18.71 -1.59
N LYS A 169 3.11 20.05 -1.62
CA LYS A 169 1.85 20.69 -1.24
C LYS A 169 0.76 20.38 -2.26
N VAL A 170 -0.29 19.70 -1.79
CA VAL A 170 -1.49 19.38 -2.54
C VAL A 170 -2.73 19.70 -1.67
N PRO A 171 -3.86 20.11 -2.28
CA PRO A 171 -5.09 20.34 -1.54
C PRO A 171 -5.59 19.09 -0.81
N GLY A 172 -6.40 19.29 0.23
CA GLY A 172 -7.12 18.26 0.95
C GLY A 172 -6.67 18.12 2.39
N SER A 173 -6.85 16.92 2.97
CA SER A 173 -6.63 16.62 4.38
C SER A 173 -5.15 16.57 4.78
N GLY A 174 -4.91 16.77 6.05
CA GLY A 174 -3.61 16.60 6.70
C GLY A 174 -3.06 17.86 7.34
N VAL A 175 -2.03 17.69 8.14
CA VAL A 175 -1.39 18.74 8.95
C VAL A 175 -0.07 19.23 8.37
N LEU A 176 0.57 18.45 7.48
CA LEU A 176 1.88 18.79 6.93
C LEU A 176 1.85 19.96 5.95
N GLN A 177 0.68 20.34 5.45
CA GLN A 177 0.52 21.53 4.58
C GLN A 177 1.00 22.82 5.23
N SER A 178 0.91 22.94 6.57
CA SER A 178 1.35 24.09 7.37
C SER A 178 2.82 23.98 7.84
N ARG A 179 3.50 22.88 7.52
CA ARG A 179 4.83 22.52 8.03
C ARG A 179 5.92 22.50 6.95
N ILE A 180 5.75 23.33 5.91
CA ILE A 180 6.74 23.45 4.82
C ILE A 180 8.07 23.92 5.39
N GLY A 181 9.14 23.16 5.11
CA GLY A 181 10.50 23.38 5.63
C GLY A 181 10.87 22.53 6.84
N ASP A 182 9.88 21.94 7.53
CA ASP A 182 10.15 21.05 8.67
C ASP A 182 10.80 19.75 8.20
N SER A 183 11.66 19.21 9.06
CA SER A 183 12.21 17.86 8.94
C SER A 183 11.41 16.90 9.80
N VAL A 184 10.93 15.80 9.20
CA VAL A 184 10.01 14.85 9.84
C VAL A 184 10.53 13.42 9.62
N PRO A 185 10.59 12.54 10.63
CA PRO A 185 11.02 11.16 10.41
C PRO A 185 9.99 10.38 9.60
N VAL A 186 10.44 9.45 8.76
CA VAL A 186 9.59 8.63 7.87
C VAL A 186 8.47 7.93 8.64
N ARG A 187 8.73 7.40 9.84
CA ARG A 187 7.69 6.78 10.69
C ARG A 187 6.54 7.73 11.03
N GLU A 188 6.84 9.02 11.23
CA GLU A 188 5.81 10.02 11.51
C GLU A 188 5.03 10.40 10.25
N VAL A 189 5.71 10.48 9.09
CA VAL A 189 5.03 10.67 7.79
C VAL A 189 4.09 9.51 7.49
N LEU A 190 4.50 8.26 7.75
CA LEU A 190 3.65 7.07 7.65
C LEU A 190 2.45 7.14 8.59
N ARG A 191 2.67 7.56 9.85
CA ARG A 191 1.60 7.73 10.82
C ARG A 191 0.55 8.72 10.30
N LEU A 192 1.00 9.90 9.87
CA LEU A 192 0.12 10.97 9.35
C LEU A 192 -0.59 10.58 8.05
N LEU A 193 0.07 9.80 7.18
CA LEU A 193 -0.53 9.24 5.97
C LEU A 193 -1.85 8.51 6.29
N ILE A 194 -1.86 7.71 7.34
CA ILE A 194 -3.00 6.87 7.70
C ILE A 194 -3.94 7.57 8.68
N SER A 195 -3.44 8.08 9.84
CA SER A 195 -4.29 8.64 10.89
C SER A 195 -5.00 9.93 10.46
N GLU A 196 -4.27 10.85 9.82
CA GLU A 196 -4.80 12.14 9.36
C GLU A 196 -5.22 12.11 7.89
N SER A 197 -5.01 10.97 7.22
CA SER A 197 -5.18 10.88 5.78
C SER A 197 -4.41 11.99 5.03
N ASP A 198 -3.19 12.34 5.50
CA ASP A 198 -2.43 13.49 5.06
C ASP A 198 -2.00 13.36 3.60
N ASN A 199 -2.42 14.30 2.76
CA ASN A 199 -2.10 14.30 1.33
C ASN A 199 -0.66 14.69 1.06
N VAL A 200 -0.06 15.57 1.88
CA VAL A 200 1.35 15.95 1.77
C VAL A 200 2.23 14.76 2.17
N ALA A 201 1.85 14.01 3.22
CA ALA A 201 2.52 12.77 3.58
C ALA A 201 2.54 11.77 2.42
N ALA A 202 1.42 11.65 1.69
CA ALA A 202 1.35 10.77 0.52
C ALA A 202 2.36 11.20 -0.56
N MET A 203 2.46 12.48 -0.88
CA MET A 203 3.43 12.99 -1.86
C MET A 203 4.88 12.78 -1.41
N MET A 204 5.17 13.05 -0.14
CA MET A 204 6.51 12.82 0.43
C MET A 204 6.94 11.36 0.31
N LEU A 205 6.02 10.43 0.60
CA LEU A 205 6.32 8.99 0.54
C LEU A 205 6.38 8.48 -0.91
N ILE A 206 5.57 9.00 -1.82
CA ILE A 206 5.69 8.71 -3.26
C ILE A 206 7.06 9.17 -3.80
N ASP A 207 7.49 10.37 -3.44
CA ASP A 207 8.80 10.88 -3.89
C ASP A 207 9.95 10.07 -3.27
N LEU A 208 9.81 9.61 -2.03
CA LEU A 208 10.82 8.81 -1.34
C LEU A 208 10.91 7.38 -1.86
N THR A 209 9.76 6.70 -2.04
CA THR A 209 9.71 5.27 -2.41
C THR A 209 9.72 5.05 -3.91
N GLY A 210 9.28 6.04 -4.67
CA GLY A 210 9.08 5.97 -6.12
C GLY A 210 7.69 5.44 -6.50
N LEU A 211 6.92 6.24 -7.24
CA LEU A 211 5.57 5.87 -7.72
C LEU A 211 5.56 4.55 -8.51
N ASN A 212 6.59 4.33 -9.34
CA ASN A 212 6.73 3.09 -10.10
C ASN A 212 6.92 1.87 -9.18
N ASN A 213 7.63 2.01 -8.07
CA ASN A 213 7.83 0.93 -7.11
C ASN A 213 6.52 0.58 -6.42
N VAL A 214 5.69 1.57 -6.03
CA VAL A 214 4.34 1.32 -5.50
C VAL A 214 3.53 0.48 -6.48
N ASN A 215 3.45 0.89 -7.75
CA ASN A 215 2.71 0.17 -8.78
C ASN A 215 3.29 -1.22 -9.08
N LEU A 216 4.62 -1.37 -9.06
CA LEU A 216 5.28 -2.68 -9.25
C LEU A 216 4.96 -3.64 -8.12
N THR A 217 5.00 -3.17 -6.87
CA THR A 217 4.65 -3.97 -5.70
C THR A 217 3.19 -4.39 -5.74
N MET A 218 2.26 -3.49 -6.08
CA MET A 218 0.84 -3.84 -6.21
C MET A 218 0.61 -4.91 -7.27
N ARG A 219 1.23 -4.76 -8.45
CA ARG A 219 1.17 -5.82 -9.49
C ARG A 219 1.79 -7.15 -9.02
N GLY A 220 2.92 -7.08 -8.32
CA GLY A 220 3.58 -8.28 -7.76
C GLY A 220 2.71 -9.02 -6.73
N LEU A 221 1.82 -8.31 -6.05
CA LEU A 221 0.83 -8.87 -5.12
C LEU A 221 -0.46 -9.34 -5.84
N GLY A 222 -0.57 -9.18 -7.18
CA GLY A 222 -1.73 -9.60 -7.94
C GLY A 222 -2.87 -8.56 -8.02
N LEU A 223 -2.61 -7.30 -7.65
CA LEU A 223 -3.61 -6.24 -7.75
C LEU A 223 -3.63 -5.70 -9.20
N GLU A 224 -4.64 -6.08 -9.97
CA GLU A 224 -4.73 -5.78 -11.41
C GLU A 224 -5.32 -4.40 -11.70
N SER A 225 -6.24 -3.94 -10.84
CA SER A 225 -6.99 -2.68 -11.01
C SER A 225 -6.40 -1.53 -10.21
N THR A 226 -5.52 -1.81 -9.23
CA THR A 226 -4.91 -0.79 -8.39
C THR A 226 -3.80 -0.08 -9.13
N LYS A 227 -4.00 1.22 -9.39
CA LYS A 227 -3.09 2.04 -10.17
C LYS A 227 -2.98 3.43 -9.58
N LEU A 228 -1.75 3.88 -9.39
CA LEU A 228 -1.41 5.24 -9.01
C LEU A 228 -0.73 5.91 -10.20
N LEU A 229 -1.28 7.03 -10.66
CA LEU A 229 -0.69 7.89 -11.68
C LEU A 229 -0.08 9.13 -11.01
N ASP A 230 0.89 9.75 -11.66
CA ASP A 230 1.32 11.08 -11.22
C ASP A 230 0.16 12.06 -11.41
N TYR A 231 -0.38 12.59 -10.31
CA TYR A 231 -1.49 13.54 -10.35
C TYR A 231 -1.15 14.83 -11.11
N ARG A 232 0.13 15.10 -11.31
CA ARG A 232 0.68 16.23 -12.09
C ARG A 232 0.72 15.95 -13.59
N ALA A 233 0.57 14.68 -13.99
CA ALA A 233 0.65 14.31 -15.40
C ALA A 233 -0.60 14.77 -16.18
N PRO A 234 -0.44 15.24 -17.42
CA PRO A 234 -1.57 15.50 -18.31
C PRO A 234 -2.42 14.23 -18.49
N GLY A 235 -3.75 14.35 -18.38
CA GLY A 235 -4.67 13.22 -18.53
C GLY A 235 -4.81 12.31 -17.32
N ALA A 236 -4.26 12.70 -16.16
CA ALA A 236 -4.46 11.95 -14.92
C ALA A 236 -5.92 11.92 -14.42
N ASN A 237 -6.82 12.72 -15.00
CA ASN A 237 -8.24 12.80 -14.68
C ASN A 237 -9.10 12.27 -15.84
N ASP A 238 -9.11 10.96 -16.04
CA ASP A 238 -9.88 10.25 -17.07
C ASP A 238 -11.31 9.85 -16.63
N GLY A 239 -11.84 10.50 -15.60
CA GLY A 239 -13.15 10.22 -15.00
C GLY A 239 -13.08 9.31 -13.76
N VAL A 240 -12.01 8.54 -13.61
CA VAL A 240 -11.74 7.73 -12.39
C VAL A 240 -10.74 8.44 -11.47
N GLY A 241 -10.04 9.45 -12.00
CA GLY A 241 -9.00 10.19 -11.29
C GLY A 241 -7.63 9.49 -11.36
N PRO A 242 -6.58 10.13 -10.77
CA PRO A 242 -5.20 9.62 -10.86
C PRO A 242 -4.97 8.35 -10.05
N TYR A 243 -5.89 7.97 -9.19
CA TYR A 243 -5.76 6.80 -8.32
C TYR A 243 -7.01 5.94 -8.41
N ALA A 244 -6.83 4.70 -8.83
CA ALA A 244 -7.88 3.73 -9.03
C ALA A 244 -7.62 2.46 -8.23
N THR A 245 -8.69 1.77 -7.82
CA THR A 245 -8.63 0.44 -7.21
C THR A 245 -9.95 -0.29 -7.40
N SER A 246 -10.02 -1.55 -6.96
CA SER A 246 -11.25 -2.35 -6.95
C SER A 246 -11.47 -3.00 -5.58
N PRO A 247 -12.70 -3.44 -5.24
CA PRO A 247 -12.94 -4.18 -4.01
C PRO A 247 -12.07 -5.43 -3.89
N ALA A 248 -11.89 -6.18 -4.97
CA ALA A 248 -11.06 -7.37 -4.99
C ALA A 248 -9.59 -7.05 -4.69
N ASP A 249 -9.05 -5.98 -5.28
CA ASP A 249 -7.66 -5.60 -5.05
C ASP A 249 -7.44 -5.15 -3.60
N MET A 250 -8.29 -4.26 -3.07
CA MET A 250 -8.20 -3.86 -1.67
C MET A 250 -8.39 -5.05 -0.73
N GLY A 251 -9.34 -5.94 -1.05
CA GLY A 251 -9.57 -7.18 -0.32
C GLY A 251 -8.33 -8.07 -0.28
N LEU A 252 -7.70 -8.30 -1.43
CA LEU A 252 -6.47 -9.10 -1.54
C LEU A 252 -5.30 -8.46 -0.78
N LEU A 253 -5.16 -7.13 -0.86
CA LEU A 253 -4.10 -6.41 -0.14
C LEU A 253 -4.28 -6.54 1.38
N LEU A 254 -5.50 -6.35 1.87
CA LEU A 254 -5.82 -6.48 3.30
C LEU A 254 -5.73 -7.95 3.78
N ASP A 255 -6.11 -8.93 2.95
CA ASP A 255 -5.92 -10.35 3.21
C ASP A 255 -4.41 -10.67 3.37
N THR A 256 -3.59 -10.15 2.48
CA THR A 256 -2.13 -10.32 2.55
C THR A 256 -1.55 -9.73 3.84
N ILE A 257 -2.02 -8.54 4.25
CA ILE A 257 -1.63 -7.90 5.52
C ILE A 257 -2.15 -8.72 6.72
N GLY A 258 -3.45 -9.04 6.73
CA GLY A 258 -4.11 -9.71 7.85
C GLY A 258 -3.65 -11.14 8.12
N THR A 259 -3.04 -11.78 7.13
CA THR A 259 -2.49 -13.14 7.21
C THR A 259 -0.96 -13.19 7.36
N GLY A 260 -0.31 -12.06 7.62
CA GLY A 260 1.14 -12.02 7.88
C GLY A 260 2.01 -12.22 6.64
N ARG A 261 1.48 -12.02 5.42
CA ARG A 261 2.15 -12.37 4.16
C ARG A 261 2.64 -11.16 3.35
N LEU A 262 2.71 -9.97 3.94
CA LEU A 262 3.10 -8.77 3.20
C LEU A 262 4.52 -8.87 2.62
N VAL A 263 5.51 -8.98 3.46
CA VAL A 263 6.92 -9.33 3.17
C VAL A 263 7.27 -10.47 4.10
N ASP A 264 6.95 -10.24 5.38
CA ASP A 264 7.01 -11.17 6.50
C ASP A 264 5.98 -10.73 7.57
N GLN A 265 5.94 -11.44 8.69
CA GLN A 265 5.02 -11.15 9.79
C GLN A 265 5.25 -9.73 10.37
N GLU A 266 6.50 -9.31 10.55
CA GLU A 266 6.83 -7.99 11.12
C GLU A 266 6.34 -6.83 10.23
N ALA A 267 6.49 -6.96 8.91
CA ALA A 267 5.96 -5.98 7.96
C ALA A 267 4.43 -5.90 8.01
N SER A 268 3.77 -7.04 8.15
CA SER A 268 2.32 -7.11 8.29
C SER A 268 1.85 -6.51 9.60
N ASP A 269 2.53 -6.79 10.71
CA ASP A 269 2.23 -6.23 12.04
C ASP A 269 2.38 -4.71 12.05
N GLU A 270 3.40 -4.18 11.40
CA GLU A 270 3.56 -2.72 11.26
C GLU A 270 2.46 -2.09 10.42
N ALA A 271 2.06 -2.72 9.31
CA ALA A 271 0.93 -2.26 8.51
C ALA A 271 -0.38 -2.28 9.31
N LEU A 272 -0.64 -3.34 10.09
CA LEU A 272 -1.80 -3.45 10.99
C LEU A 272 -1.76 -2.38 12.08
N ARG A 273 -0.59 -2.14 12.68
CA ARG A 273 -0.41 -1.09 13.70
C ARG A 273 -0.73 0.30 13.14
N LEU A 274 -0.34 0.58 11.91
CA LEU A 274 -0.66 1.84 11.22
C LEU A 274 -2.15 1.96 10.92
N LEU A 275 -2.77 0.94 10.36
CA LEU A 275 -4.20 0.90 10.04
C LEU A 275 -5.10 0.93 11.28
N GLY A 276 -4.62 0.38 12.41
CA GLY A 276 -5.34 0.37 13.69
C GLY A 276 -5.30 1.69 14.48
N GLN A 277 -4.67 2.74 13.94
CA GLN A 277 -4.67 4.05 14.58
C GLN A 277 -6.03 4.73 14.46
N LYS A 278 -6.35 5.58 15.47
CA LYS A 278 -7.55 6.42 15.42
C LYS A 278 -7.54 7.29 14.16
N GLN A 279 -8.62 7.29 13.43
CA GLN A 279 -8.83 8.09 12.23
C GLN A 279 -10.05 9.02 12.40
N ALA A 280 -10.22 9.97 11.48
CA ALA A 280 -11.34 10.92 11.51
C ALA A 280 -12.70 10.28 11.20
N SER A 281 -12.72 9.15 10.48
CA SER A 281 -13.90 8.34 10.18
C SER A 281 -13.60 6.89 10.55
N ASP A 282 -14.57 6.20 11.12
CA ASP A 282 -14.54 4.79 11.47
C ASP A 282 -15.93 4.17 11.30
N LEU A 283 -16.46 4.24 10.07
CA LEU A 283 -17.80 3.71 9.79
C LEU A 283 -17.88 2.18 9.90
N LEU A 284 -16.74 1.49 9.81
CA LEU A 284 -16.68 0.04 10.04
C LEU A 284 -16.79 -0.31 11.53
N GLY A 285 -16.15 0.46 12.42
CA GLY A 285 -16.09 0.15 13.85
C GLY A 285 -17.21 0.77 14.66
N GLU A 286 -17.81 1.87 14.19
CA GLU A 286 -18.73 2.72 14.97
C GLU A 286 -19.93 1.96 15.57
N THR A 287 -20.42 0.91 14.89
CA THR A 287 -21.58 0.12 15.33
C THR A 287 -21.23 -1.24 15.90
N LEU A 288 -19.95 -1.56 15.99
CA LEU A 288 -19.46 -2.83 16.51
C LEU A 288 -19.27 -2.77 18.02
N PRO A 289 -19.25 -3.93 18.73
CA PRO A 289 -18.95 -3.96 20.15
C PRO A 289 -17.61 -3.33 20.49
N PHE A 290 -17.48 -2.69 21.65
CA PHE A 290 -16.30 -1.92 22.08
C PHE A 290 -14.98 -2.75 22.16
N ASN A 291 -15.09 -4.06 22.30
CA ASN A 291 -13.96 -5.00 22.37
C ASN A 291 -13.51 -5.50 20.99
N VAL A 292 -14.21 -5.12 19.93
CA VAL A 292 -13.84 -5.42 18.53
C VAL A 292 -12.85 -4.36 18.07
N LYS A 293 -11.72 -4.80 17.52
CA LYS A 293 -10.71 -3.91 16.96
C LYS A 293 -10.84 -3.86 15.44
N VAL A 294 -10.66 -2.68 14.88
CA VAL A 294 -10.68 -2.47 13.43
C VAL A 294 -9.38 -1.81 13.00
N ALA A 295 -8.69 -2.43 12.06
CA ALA A 295 -7.57 -1.85 11.34
C ALA A 295 -8.06 -1.47 9.94
N HIS A 296 -8.19 -0.19 9.64
CA HIS A 296 -8.89 0.26 8.43
C HIS A 296 -8.28 1.50 7.79
N LYS A 297 -8.75 1.80 6.60
CA LYS A 297 -8.60 3.09 5.94
C LYS A 297 -9.93 3.50 5.32
N TRP A 298 -10.32 4.73 5.59
CA TRP A 298 -11.45 5.37 4.93
C TRP A 298 -11.00 6.24 3.76
N GLY A 299 -11.90 6.49 2.83
CA GLY A 299 -11.69 7.38 1.69
C GLY A 299 -12.95 8.10 1.29
N GLU A 300 -12.84 9.42 1.03
CA GLU A 300 -13.96 10.24 0.59
C GLU A 300 -13.50 11.31 -0.40
N ILE A 301 -14.28 11.43 -1.46
CA ILE A 301 -14.23 12.52 -2.46
C ILE A 301 -15.67 12.83 -2.88
N PRO A 302 -15.94 13.95 -3.56
CA PRO A 302 -17.26 14.20 -4.12
C PRO A 302 -17.73 13.01 -4.98
N GLY A 303 -18.87 12.43 -4.60
CA GLY A 303 -19.50 11.30 -5.30
C GLY A 303 -18.98 9.91 -4.93
N ALA A 304 -17.97 9.77 -4.06
CA ALA A 304 -17.49 8.46 -3.64
C ALA A 304 -17.10 8.44 -2.16
N ARG A 305 -17.49 7.36 -1.46
CA ARG A 305 -17.12 7.07 -0.07
C ARG A 305 -16.78 5.60 0.10
N HIS A 306 -15.69 5.31 0.78
CA HIS A 306 -15.14 3.97 0.90
C HIS A 306 -14.67 3.69 2.31
N GLU A 307 -14.79 2.42 2.71
CA GLU A 307 -14.14 1.86 3.89
C GLU A 307 -13.51 0.52 3.50
N ALA A 308 -12.28 0.31 3.93
CA ALA A 308 -11.57 -0.94 3.69
C ALA A 308 -10.75 -1.29 4.93
N GLY A 309 -10.95 -2.48 5.51
CA GLY A 309 -10.30 -2.83 6.76
C GLY A 309 -10.34 -4.31 7.10
N ILE A 310 -9.72 -4.61 8.24
CA ILE A 310 -9.72 -5.92 8.89
C ILE A 310 -10.36 -5.75 10.25
N VAL A 311 -11.37 -6.56 10.52
CA VAL A 311 -12.07 -6.59 11.80
C VAL A 311 -11.56 -7.79 12.61
N PHE A 312 -11.13 -7.54 13.84
CA PHE A 312 -10.58 -8.52 14.76
C PHE A 312 -11.59 -8.79 15.87
N THR A 313 -12.03 -10.04 15.97
CA THR A 313 -12.92 -10.49 17.02
C THR A 313 -12.28 -11.63 17.83
N PRO A 314 -12.79 -11.97 19.02
CA PRO A 314 -12.25 -13.11 19.77
C PRO A 314 -12.42 -14.46 19.06
N LYS A 315 -13.36 -14.58 18.12
CA LYS A 315 -13.69 -15.87 17.47
C LYS A 315 -13.13 -15.97 16.05
N PHE A 316 -13.03 -14.86 15.33
CA PHE A 316 -12.64 -14.83 13.92
C PHE A 316 -12.16 -13.44 13.51
N ASN A 317 -11.34 -13.38 12.45
CA ASN A 317 -10.95 -12.14 11.82
C ASN A 317 -11.47 -12.15 10.38
N TYR A 318 -11.86 -10.98 9.89
CA TYR A 318 -12.31 -10.88 8.50
C TYR A 318 -11.89 -9.56 7.85
N VAL A 319 -11.64 -9.64 6.55
CA VAL A 319 -11.48 -8.47 5.68
C VAL A 319 -12.86 -8.01 5.24
N VAL A 320 -13.04 -6.70 5.22
CA VAL A 320 -14.22 -6.05 4.66
C VAL A 320 -13.80 -4.84 3.84
N VAL A 321 -14.30 -4.75 2.60
CA VAL A 321 -14.15 -3.60 1.71
C VAL A 321 -15.53 -3.19 1.24
N ILE A 322 -15.88 -1.93 1.47
CA ILE A 322 -17.14 -1.32 1.02
C ILE A 322 -16.78 -0.08 0.21
N MET A 323 -17.05 -0.11 -1.08
CA MET A 323 -16.79 1.01 -1.99
C MET A 323 -18.10 1.50 -2.57
N THR A 324 -18.33 2.81 -2.52
CA THR A 324 -19.54 3.41 -3.09
C THR A 324 -19.18 4.55 -4.05
N GLU A 325 -19.94 4.65 -5.14
CA GLU A 325 -19.76 5.71 -6.15
C GLU A 325 -21.15 6.19 -6.61
N HIS A 326 -21.36 7.50 -6.69
CA HIS A 326 -22.65 8.14 -7.01
C HIS A 326 -23.80 7.78 -6.07
N VAL A 327 -23.50 7.28 -4.88
CA VAL A 327 -24.45 7.12 -3.77
C VAL A 327 -24.64 8.47 -3.10
N ASP A 328 -25.88 8.79 -2.73
CA ASP A 328 -26.20 10.02 -2.01
C ASP A 328 -25.27 10.17 -0.78
N PRO A 329 -24.53 11.29 -0.65
CA PRO A 329 -23.63 11.54 0.47
C PRO A 329 -24.32 11.48 1.85
N ALA A 330 -25.61 11.78 1.92
CA ALA A 330 -26.40 11.66 3.15
C ALA A 330 -26.71 10.21 3.53
N VAL A 331 -26.74 9.31 2.54
CA VAL A 331 -27.11 7.89 2.70
C VAL A 331 -25.87 7.01 2.90
N SER A 332 -24.79 7.32 2.20
CA SER A 332 -23.61 6.42 2.15
C SER A 332 -22.99 6.10 3.53
N PRO A 333 -22.92 7.01 4.53
CA PRO A 333 -22.38 6.66 5.85
C PRO A 333 -23.28 5.65 6.60
N GLY A 334 -24.60 5.84 6.54
CA GLY A 334 -25.57 4.92 7.14
C GLY A 334 -25.48 3.53 6.51
N TYR A 335 -25.44 3.49 5.18
CA TYR A 335 -25.28 2.24 4.42
C TYR A 335 -24.04 1.46 4.85
N ILE A 336 -22.88 2.12 4.95
CA ILE A 336 -21.60 1.47 5.34
C ILE A 336 -21.72 0.91 6.78
N ARG A 337 -22.26 1.69 7.73
CA ARG A 337 -22.45 1.26 9.11
C ARG A 337 -23.38 0.06 9.24
N ASP A 338 -24.52 0.11 8.57
CA ASP A 338 -25.53 -0.95 8.64
C ASP A 338 -24.99 -2.26 8.04
N LEU A 339 -24.26 -2.14 6.92
CA LEU A 339 -23.63 -3.28 6.28
C LEU A 339 -22.51 -3.87 7.14
N SER A 340 -21.65 -3.04 7.75
CA SER A 340 -20.62 -3.48 8.70
C SER A 340 -21.22 -4.26 9.86
N LYS A 341 -22.29 -3.72 10.47
CA LYS A 341 -23.02 -4.38 11.55
C LYS A 341 -23.63 -5.71 11.12
N ALA A 342 -24.23 -5.76 9.93
CA ALA A 342 -24.85 -6.98 9.40
C ALA A 342 -23.81 -8.08 9.14
N ILE A 343 -22.64 -7.74 8.57
CA ILE A 343 -21.53 -8.67 8.34
C ILE A 343 -20.98 -9.19 9.68
N TYR A 344 -20.77 -8.32 10.65
CA TYR A 344 -20.34 -8.73 11.99
C TYR A 344 -21.33 -9.70 12.61
N THR A 345 -22.64 -9.36 12.60
CA THR A 345 -23.70 -10.21 13.15
C THR A 345 -23.76 -11.56 12.45
N PHE A 346 -23.56 -11.60 11.14
CA PHE A 346 -23.51 -12.85 10.37
C PHE A 346 -22.42 -13.80 10.88
N PHE A 347 -21.20 -13.26 11.07
CA PHE A 347 -20.08 -14.07 11.55
C PHE A 347 -20.16 -14.40 13.06
N ASP A 348 -20.82 -13.58 13.89
CA ASP A 348 -20.94 -13.80 15.34
C ASP A 348 -22.06 -14.77 15.73
N GLN A 349 -22.89 -15.22 14.78
CA GLN A 349 -23.92 -16.23 15.05
C GLN A 349 -23.26 -17.54 15.51
N PRO A 350 -23.84 -18.24 16.51
CA PRO A 350 -23.40 -19.59 16.85
C PRO A 350 -23.65 -20.52 15.65
N SER A 351 -22.64 -21.31 15.32
CA SER A 351 -22.66 -22.35 14.28
C SER A 351 -23.67 -23.44 14.62
#